data_059834ffa71af556a7dd2fba838bd253
#
_entry.id   059834ffa71af556a7dd2fba838bd253
#
_cell.length_a   1.000
_cell.length_b   1.000
_cell.length_c   1.000
_cell.angle_alpha   90.00
_cell.angle_beta   90.00
_cell.angle_gamma   90.00
#
_symmetry.space_group_name_H-M   'P 1'
#
loop_
_entity.id
_entity.type
_entity.pdbx_description
1 polymer ?
#
loop_
_entity_poly.entity_id
_entity_poly.type
_entity_poly.pdbx_seq_one_letter_code
_entity_poly.pdbx_strand_id
1 'polypeptide(L)'
;MPKVTISGYPGSGTSTLVSGLVSHFNWQSINGGQIFRNEAAKRGLTLPEFGELCISDESVDKELDEILQQTILGDDVEIIESRLAGWWAYKLEVASIRIWLEVNEHERANRVISREGGTIETVLEANAKRLSIDNQRYQNMYGLTPDDPLAYTHIVEASNISAEDVLSQAIKILEGN
;
A
#
# COMPACT_ATOMS: atom_id res chain seq x y z
N MET A 1 -0.32 -8.95 15.94
CA MET A 1 -1.17 -8.35 14.89
C MET A 1 -0.86 -6.87 14.76
N PRO A 2 -0.86 -6.29 13.55
CA PRO A 2 -0.51 -4.89 13.34
C PRO A 2 -1.49 -3.96 14.06
N LYS A 3 -0.97 -2.83 14.51
CA LYS A 3 -1.76 -1.73 15.08
C LYS A 3 -2.45 -0.94 13.97
N VAL A 4 -1.77 -0.81 12.84
CA VAL A 4 -2.28 -0.07 11.67
C VAL A 4 -1.88 -0.71 10.35
N THR A 5 -2.81 -0.70 9.40
CA THR A 5 -2.53 -0.93 7.98
C THR A 5 -2.67 0.38 7.22
N ILE A 6 -1.76 0.62 6.27
CA ILE A 6 -1.75 1.82 5.43
C ILE A 6 -1.82 1.41 3.97
N SER A 7 -2.82 1.93 3.30
CA SER A 7 -3.08 1.65 1.88
C SER A 7 -3.27 2.95 1.11
N GLY A 8 -3.03 2.88 -0.19
CA GLY A 8 -3.22 4.01 -1.11
C GLY A 8 -2.70 3.66 -2.50
N TYR A 9 -3.08 4.44 -3.49
CA TYR A 9 -2.56 4.29 -4.84
C TYR A 9 -1.11 4.78 -4.96
N PRO A 10 -0.34 4.34 -5.98
CA PRO A 10 1.01 4.83 -6.22
C PRO A 10 1.07 6.35 -6.26
N GLY A 11 2.03 6.95 -5.55
CA GLY A 11 2.16 8.40 -5.43
C GLY A 11 1.33 9.05 -4.32
N SER A 12 0.53 8.28 -3.55
CA SER A 12 -0.25 8.83 -2.42
C SER A 12 0.60 9.27 -1.23
N GLY A 13 1.87 8.81 -1.12
CA GLY A 13 2.73 9.15 0.00
C GLY A 13 2.65 8.18 1.18
N THR A 14 2.13 6.98 0.97
CA THR A 14 2.04 5.93 2.01
C THR A 14 3.37 5.64 2.68
N SER A 15 4.44 5.47 1.90
CA SER A 15 5.78 5.20 2.45
C SER A 15 6.34 6.37 3.28
N THR A 16 6.03 7.62 2.91
CA THR A 16 6.38 8.81 3.68
C THR A 16 5.66 8.81 5.03
N LEU A 17 4.35 8.51 5.03
CA LEU A 17 3.57 8.38 6.26
C LEU A 17 4.11 7.27 7.15
N VAL A 18 4.38 6.08 6.58
CA VAL A 18 4.97 4.95 7.34
C VAL A 18 6.29 5.35 7.98
N SER A 19 7.20 6.01 7.24
CA SER A 19 8.48 6.48 7.80
C SER A 19 8.29 7.45 8.96
N GLY A 20 7.32 8.36 8.87
CA GLY A 20 6.97 9.28 9.95
C GLY A 20 6.45 8.56 11.19
N LEU A 21 5.52 7.60 11.01
CA LEU A 21 4.96 6.81 12.11
C LEU A 21 6.01 5.92 12.78
N VAL A 22 6.88 5.26 11.99
CA VAL A 22 8.03 4.49 12.51
C VAL A 22 8.90 5.37 13.39
N SER A 23 9.25 6.57 12.93
CA SER A 23 10.07 7.51 13.69
C SER A 23 9.39 8.02 14.95
N HIS A 24 8.07 8.27 14.90
CA HIS A 24 7.32 8.83 16.02
C HIS A 24 7.07 7.80 17.13
N PHE A 25 6.62 6.59 16.77
CA PHE A 25 6.23 5.55 17.72
C PHE A 25 7.34 4.54 18.02
N ASN A 26 8.47 4.59 17.31
CA ASN A 26 9.51 3.55 17.32
C ASN A 26 8.95 2.14 17.01
N TRP A 27 8.02 2.07 16.06
CA TRP A 27 7.39 0.84 15.60
C TRP A 27 8.13 0.19 14.44
N GLN A 28 7.93 -1.12 14.29
CA GLN A 28 8.41 -1.87 13.13
C GLN A 28 7.38 -1.81 12.00
N SER A 29 7.88 -1.81 10.77
CA SER A 29 7.01 -1.81 9.59
C SER A 29 7.48 -2.80 8.52
N ILE A 30 6.53 -3.29 7.74
CA ILE A 30 6.79 -4.03 6.50
C ILE A 30 5.87 -3.51 5.40
N ASN A 31 6.35 -3.57 4.17
CA ASN A 31 5.53 -3.22 3.01
C ASN A 31 5.52 -4.33 1.94
N GLY A 32 4.49 -4.33 1.10
CA GLY A 32 4.32 -5.30 0.04
C GLY A 32 5.51 -5.37 -0.93
N GLY A 33 6.17 -4.23 -1.18
CA GLY A 33 7.40 -4.21 -1.97
C GLY A 33 8.57 -4.95 -1.31
N GLN A 34 8.64 -4.97 0.03
CA GLN A 34 9.62 -5.76 0.76
C GLN A 34 9.32 -7.25 0.65
N ILE A 35 8.06 -7.63 0.79
CA ILE A 35 7.62 -9.03 0.58
C ILE A 35 8.00 -9.48 -0.82
N PHE A 36 7.68 -8.68 -1.84
CA PHE A 36 8.04 -8.97 -3.24
C PHE A 36 9.55 -9.17 -3.42
N ARG A 37 10.39 -8.28 -2.88
CA ARG A 37 11.85 -8.39 -2.96
C ARG A 37 12.38 -9.64 -2.26
N ASN A 38 11.84 -9.96 -1.10
CA ASN A 38 12.23 -11.13 -0.33
C ASN A 38 11.90 -12.43 -1.07
N GLU A 39 10.73 -12.52 -1.70
CA GLU A 39 10.33 -13.69 -2.47
C GLU A 39 11.13 -13.84 -3.76
N ALA A 40 11.43 -12.75 -4.47
CA ALA A 40 12.36 -12.78 -5.61
C ALA A 40 13.73 -13.34 -5.20
N ALA A 41 14.30 -12.85 -4.11
CA ALA A 41 15.58 -13.30 -3.59
C ALA A 41 15.57 -14.78 -3.17
N LYS A 42 14.53 -15.26 -2.49
CA LYS A 42 14.36 -16.67 -2.11
C LYS A 42 14.32 -17.60 -3.33
N ARG A 43 13.78 -17.13 -4.45
CA ARG A 43 13.70 -17.87 -5.70
C ARG A 43 14.95 -17.73 -6.58
N GLY A 44 15.92 -16.90 -6.18
CA GLY A 44 17.13 -16.61 -6.94
C GLY A 44 16.84 -15.82 -8.22
N LEU A 45 15.74 -15.06 -8.27
CA LEU A 45 15.32 -14.26 -9.42
C LEU A 45 15.64 -12.78 -9.20
N THR A 46 15.92 -12.07 -10.29
CA THR A 46 15.93 -10.61 -10.31
C THR A 46 14.51 -10.07 -10.19
N LEU A 47 14.33 -8.80 -9.78
CA LEU A 47 13.00 -8.20 -9.66
C LEU A 47 12.22 -8.17 -10.98
N PRO A 48 12.82 -7.88 -12.16
CA PRO A 48 12.14 -8.01 -13.44
C PRO A 48 11.66 -9.44 -13.73
N GLU A 49 12.55 -10.44 -13.57
CA GLU A 49 12.19 -11.85 -13.80
C GLU A 49 11.08 -12.33 -12.89
N PHE A 50 11.09 -11.92 -11.62
CA PHE A 50 10.02 -12.25 -10.70
C PHE A 50 8.70 -11.53 -11.04
N GLY A 51 8.78 -10.27 -11.51
CA GLY A 51 7.63 -9.55 -12.02
C GLY A 51 6.98 -10.22 -13.24
N GLU A 52 7.78 -10.70 -14.18
CA GLU A 52 7.29 -11.47 -15.33
C GLU A 52 6.66 -12.79 -14.90
N LEU A 53 7.24 -13.47 -13.91
CA LEU A 53 6.65 -14.69 -13.33
C LEU A 53 5.27 -14.41 -12.73
N CYS A 54 5.12 -13.35 -11.93
CA CYS A 54 3.81 -12.96 -11.35
C CYS A 54 2.75 -12.65 -12.42
N ILE A 55 3.15 -12.08 -13.55
CA ILE A 55 2.23 -11.79 -14.67
C ILE A 55 1.80 -13.09 -15.38
N SER A 56 2.73 -14.04 -15.53
CA SER A 56 2.48 -15.29 -16.25
C SER A 56 1.79 -16.36 -15.39
N ASP A 57 1.90 -16.28 -14.07
CA ASP A 57 1.38 -17.26 -13.12
C ASP A 57 0.68 -16.56 -11.93
N GLU A 58 -0.65 -16.50 -11.98
CA GLU A 58 -1.46 -15.93 -10.88
C GLU A 58 -1.26 -16.63 -9.54
N SER A 59 -0.78 -17.88 -9.52
CA SER A 59 -0.54 -18.58 -8.25
C SER A 59 0.57 -17.92 -7.45
N VAL A 60 1.58 -17.36 -8.12
CA VAL A 60 2.69 -16.63 -7.49
C VAL A 60 2.21 -15.32 -6.87
N ASP A 61 1.31 -14.61 -7.55
CA ASP A 61 0.67 -13.40 -7.01
C ASP A 61 -0.17 -13.73 -5.75
N LYS A 62 -0.93 -14.82 -5.79
CA LYS A 62 -1.70 -15.30 -4.63
C LYS A 62 -0.81 -15.68 -3.44
N GLU A 63 0.34 -16.32 -3.69
CA GLU A 63 1.31 -16.61 -2.64
C GLU A 63 1.85 -15.33 -1.97
N LEU A 64 2.08 -14.25 -2.73
CA LEU A 64 2.48 -12.95 -2.15
C LEU A 64 1.41 -12.37 -1.24
N ASP A 65 0.15 -12.46 -1.65
CA ASP A 65 -0.97 -12.02 -0.83
C ASP A 65 -1.18 -12.92 0.40
N GLU A 66 -0.96 -14.23 0.28
CA GLU A 66 -0.97 -15.15 1.44
C GLU A 66 0.14 -14.81 2.44
N ILE A 67 1.35 -14.50 1.98
CA ILE A 67 2.44 -14.04 2.85
C ILE A 67 2.05 -12.74 3.57
N LEU A 68 1.43 -11.80 2.85
CA LEU A 68 0.91 -10.56 3.44
C LEU A 68 -0.16 -10.84 4.51
N GLN A 69 -1.09 -11.75 4.24
CA GLN A 69 -2.13 -12.16 5.18
C GLN A 69 -1.52 -12.83 6.43
N GLN A 70 -0.55 -13.72 6.26
CA GLN A 70 0.16 -14.32 7.40
C GLN A 70 0.93 -13.27 8.22
N THR A 71 1.52 -12.27 7.55
CA THR A 71 2.17 -11.15 8.23
C THR A 71 1.15 -10.32 9.05
N ILE A 72 -0.05 -10.12 8.52
CA ILE A 72 -1.15 -9.42 9.22
C ILE A 72 -1.62 -10.21 10.45
N LEU A 73 -1.63 -11.53 10.39
CA LEU A 73 -2.01 -12.38 11.53
C LEU A 73 -0.88 -12.52 12.57
N GLY A 74 0.36 -12.22 12.20
CA GLY A 74 1.52 -12.26 13.09
C GLY A 74 1.62 -11.06 14.04
N ASP A 75 2.60 -11.12 14.93
CA ASP A 75 2.87 -10.09 15.95
C ASP A 75 4.22 -9.38 15.72
N ASP A 76 4.84 -9.58 14.55
CA ASP A 76 6.21 -9.16 14.30
C ASP A 76 6.35 -7.66 13.97
N VAL A 77 5.28 -7.02 13.50
CA VAL A 77 5.29 -5.61 13.07
C VAL A 77 4.00 -4.88 13.47
N GLU A 78 4.14 -3.58 13.76
CA GLU A 78 3.02 -2.72 14.11
C GLU A 78 2.37 -2.06 12.89
N ILE A 79 3.15 -1.84 11.82
CA ILE A 79 2.68 -1.15 10.60
C ILE A 79 2.82 -2.07 9.39
N ILE A 80 1.74 -2.26 8.66
CA ILE A 80 1.78 -2.95 7.37
C ILE A 80 1.30 -2.01 6.27
N GLU A 81 2.16 -1.81 5.27
CA GLU A 81 1.87 -0.99 4.09
C GLU A 81 1.70 -1.88 2.86
N SER A 82 0.53 -1.88 2.28
CA SER A 82 0.27 -2.52 0.99
C SER A 82 -1.03 -2.00 0.41
N ARG A 83 -1.20 -2.13 -0.91
CA ARG A 83 -2.43 -1.72 -1.59
C ARG A 83 -3.68 -2.42 -1.04
N LEU A 84 -3.57 -3.68 -0.67
CA LEU A 84 -4.65 -4.49 -0.11
C LEU A 84 -4.52 -4.76 1.39
N ALA A 85 -3.58 -4.13 2.11
CA ALA A 85 -3.39 -4.41 3.54
C ALA A 85 -4.66 -4.13 4.36
N GLY A 86 -5.37 -3.04 4.07
CA GLY A 86 -6.66 -2.72 4.69
C GLY A 86 -7.72 -3.78 4.41
N TRP A 87 -7.81 -4.25 3.15
CA TRP A 87 -8.74 -5.30 2.77
C TRP A 87 -8.46 -6.63 3.48
N TRP A 88 -7.19 -7.05 3.54
CA TRP A 88 -6.85 -8.29 4.22
C TRP A 88 -7.09 -8.21 5.72
N ALA A 89 -6.71 -7.09 6.36
CA ALA A 89 -7.02 -6.90 7.78
C ALA A 89 -8.54 -6.89 8.05
N TYR A 90 -9.35 -6.30 7.15
CA TYR A 90 -10.81 -6.34 7.24
C TYR A 90 -11.37 -7.76 7.09
N LYS A 91 -10.97 -8.50 6.06
CA LYS A 91 -11.44 -9.87 5.80
C LYS A 91 -11.00 -10.88 6.86
N LEU A 92 -9.84 -10.67 7.45
CA LEU A 92 -9.31 -11.50 8.53
C LEU A 92 -9.81 -11.07 9.93
N GLU A 93 -10.71 -10.08 9.97
CA GLU A 93 -11.31 -9.55 11.21
C GLU A 93 -10.28 -9.10 12.25
N VAL A 94 -9.12 -8.60 11.76
CA VAL A 94 -8.05 -8.11 12.63
C VAL A 94 -8.42 -6.74 13.20
N ALA A 95 -8.34 -6.63 14.52
CA ALA A 95 -8.61 -5.40 15.26
C ALA A 95 -7.47 -4.39 15.07
N SER A 96 -7.32 -3.84 13.86
CA SER A 96 -6.33 -2.81 13.52
C SER A 96 -7.01 -1.57 12.97
N ILE A 97 -6.37 -0.42 13.14
CA ILE A 97 -6.74 0.79 12.42
C ILE A 97 -6.35 0.60 10.95
N ARG A 98 -7.27 0.85 10.03
CA ARG A 98 -7.06 0.68 8.59
C ARG A 98 -7.23 2.02 7.91
N ILE A 99 -6.10 2.60 7.48
CA ILE A 99 -6.04 3.93 6.85
C ILE A 99 -5.90 3.78 5.34
N TRP A 100 -6.75 4.48 4.60
CA TRP A 100 -6.57 4.75 3.19
C TRP A 100 -6.12 6.19 2.99
N LEU A 101 -5.02 6.41 2.25
CA LEU A 101 -4.64 7.75 1.80
C LEU A 101 -5.30 8.06 0.47
N GLU A 102 -6.29 8.97 0.51
CA GLU A 102 -6.95 9.50 -0.66
C GLU A 102 -6.15 10.67 -1.23
N VAL A 103 -5.73 10.57 -2.48
CA VAL A 103 -4.98 11.61 -3.19
C VAL A 103 -5.43 11.62 -4.64
N ASN A 104 -5.81 12.79 -5.15
CA ASN A 104 -6.21 12.94 -6.54
C ASN A 104 -5.08 12.57 -7.52
N GLU A 105 -5.45 12.19 -8.73
CA GLU A 105 -4.51 11.66 -9.73
C GLU A 105 -3.43 12.64 -10.15
N HIS A 106 -3.77 13.95 -10.26
CA HIS A 106 -2.82 14.99 -10.62
C HIS A 106 -1.75 15.17 -9.54
N GLU A 107 -2.15 15.22 -8.28
CA GLU A 107 -1.22 15.34 -7.17
C GLU A 107 -0.32 14.11 -7.05
N ARG A 108 -0.86 12.90 -7.24
CA ARG A 108 -0.06 11.68 -7.29
C ARG A 108 0.96 11.73 -8.43
N ALA A 109 0.56 12.22 -9.61
CA ALA A 109 1.47 12.40 -10.75
C ALA A 109 2.57 13.44 -10.44
N ASN A 110 2.22 14.58 -9.83
CA ASN A 110 3.20 15.59 -9.43
C ASN A 110 4.25 15.03 -8.45
N ARG A 111 3.83 14.22 -7.48
CA ARG A 111 4.73 13.57 -6.52
C ARG A 111 5.68 12.58 -7.20
N VAL A 112 5.18 11.83 -8.20
CA VAL A 112 6.02 10.93 -9.01
C VAL A 112 7.03 11.73 -9.83
N ILE A 113 6.61 12.80 -10.51
CA ILE A 113 7.49 13.68 -11.29
C ILE A 113 8.60 14.28 -10.41
N SER A 114 8.27 14.75 -9.22
CA SER A 114 9.23 15.33 -8.29
C SER A 114 10.31 14.34 -7.86
N ARG A 115 9.99 13.03 -7.85
CA ARG A 115 10.91 11.96 -7.46
C ARG A 115 11.67 11.35 -8.63
N GLU A 116 11.01 11.17 -9.78
CA GLU A 116 11.50 10.37 -10.91
C GLU A 116 11.69 11.18 -12.18
N GLY A 117 11.16 12.40 -12.23
CA GLY A 117 11.13 13.23 -13.45
C GLY A 117 9.99 12.87 -14.40
N GLY A 118 10.03 13.40 -15.59
CA GLY A 118 9.00 13.19 -16.62
C GLY A 118 8.06 14.37 -16.80
N THR A 119 7.05 14.22 -17.66
CA THR A 119 5.99 15.21 -17.86
C THR A 119 4.68 14.75 -17.23
N ILE A 120 3.79 15.69 -16.94
CA ILE A 120 2.51 15.38 -16.30
C ILE A 120 1.68 14.40 -17.14
N GLU A 121 1.68 14.58 -18.46
CA GLU A 121 0.92 13.76 -19.40
C GLU A 121 1.43 12.31 -19.40
N THR A 122 2.77 12.12 -19.50
CA THR A 122 3.37 10.79 -19.53
C THR A 122 3.18 10.05 -18.22
N VAL A 123 3.25 10.74 -17.09
CA VAL A 123 3.08 10.14 -15.77
C VAL A 123 1.61 9.81 -15.48
N LEU A 124 0.67 10.70 -15.87
CA LEU A 124 -0.76 10.41 -15.74
C LEU A 124 -1.15 9.17 -16.57
N GLU A 125 -0.71 9.09 -17.82
CA GLU A 125 -0.98 7.93 -18.67
C GLU A 125 -0.40 6.63 -18.09
N ALA A 126 0.85 6.65 -17.65
CA ALA A 126 1.49 5.49 -17.03
C ALA A 126 0.80 5.05 -15.74
N ASN A 127 0.42 6.01 -14.88
CA ASN A 127 -0.31 5.75 -13.65
C ASN A 127 -1.70 5.16 -13.93
N ALA A 128 -2.44 5.73 -14.88
CA ALA A 128 -3.77 5.26 -15.26
C ALA A 128 -3.72 3.82 -15.81
N LYS A 129 -2.75 3.53 -16.69
CA LYS A 129 -2.54 2.18 -17.23
C LYS A 129 -2.23 1.17 -16.13
N ARG A 130 -1.29 1.50 -15.24
CA ARG A 130 -0.92 0.64 -14.10
C ARG A 130 -2.11 0.38 -13.19
N LEU A 131 -2.86 1.45 -12.87
CA LEU A 131 -4.03 1.36 -12.00
C LEU A 131 -5.12 0.47 -12.60
N SER A 132 -5.38 0.60 -13.91
CA SER A 132 -6.36 -0.23 -14.63
C SER A 132 -5.98 -1.71 -14.59
N ILE A 133 -4.70 -2.04 -14.84
CA ILE A 133 -4.19 -3.41 -14.80
C ILE A 133 -4.33 -3.99 -13.39
N ASP A 134 -3.90 -3.26 -12.37
CA ASP A 134 -3.94 -3.70 -10.98
C ASP A 134 -5.37 -3.89 -10.49
N ASN A 135 -6.28 -2.94 -10.79
CA ASN A 135 -7.68 -3.03 -10.39
C ASN A 135 -8.39 -4.20 -11.08
N GLN A 136 -8.14 -4.41 -12.37
CA GLN A 136 -8.70 -5.57 -13.09
C GLN A 136 -8.21 -6.89 -12.48
N ARG A 137 -6.92 -6.97 -12.12
CA ARG A 137 -6.35 -8.14 -11.46
C ARG A 137 -7.03 -8.41 -10.11
N TYR A 138 -7.14 -7.41 -9.24
CA TYR A 138 -7.79 -7.57 -7.93
C TYR A 138 -9.26 -7.91 -8.05
N GLN A 139 -9.94 -7.32 -9.03
CA GLN A 139 -11.34 -7.65 -9.30
C GLN A 139 -11.48 -9.10 -9.76
N ASN A 140 -10.62 -9.58 -10.67
CA ASN A 140 -10.67 -10.95 -11.17
C ASN A 140 -10.31 -11.98 -10.10
N MET A 141 -9.27 -11.72 -9.30
CA MET A 141 -8.78 -12.67 -8.30
C MET A 141 -9.65 -12.72 -7.05
N TYR A 142 -10.18 -11.58 -6.61
CA TYR A 142 -10.79 -11.44 -5.28
C TYR A 142 -12.14 -10.72 -5.25
N GLY A 143 -12.58 -10.15 -6.36
CA GLY A 143 -13.79 -9.32 -6.41
C GLY A 143 -13.65 -8.03 -5.60
N LEU A 144 -12.43 -7.47 -5.50
CA LEU A 144 -12.10 -6.31 -4.67
C LEU A 144 -11.76 -5.08 -5.52
N THR A 145 -12.14 -3.92 -4.99
CA THR A 145 -11.64 -2.60 -5.42
C THR A 145 -10.80 -2.03 -4.28
N PRO A 146 -9.52 -1.68 -4.50
CA PRO A 146 -8.61 -1.29 -3.43
C PRO A 146 -9.09 -0.14 -2.56
N ASP A 147 -9.72 0.89 -3.15
CA ASP A 147 -10.20 2.11 -2.49
C ASP A 147 -11.65 2.02 -1.99
N ASP A 148 -12.28 0.84 -2.01
CA ASP A 148 -13.61 0.68 -1.43
C ASP A 148 -13.59 1.02 0.08
N PRO A 149 -14.37 2.02 0.51
CA PRO A 149 -14.36 2.49 1.90
C PRO A 149 -14.74 1.41 2.93
N LEU A 150 -15.39 0.34 2.51
CA LEU A 150 -15.75 -0.78 3.38
C LEU A 150 -14.54 -1.39 4.10
N ALA A 151 -13.38 -1.38 3.45
CA ALA A 151 -12.16 -1.97 4.01
C ALA A 151 -11.48 -1.11 5.07
N TYR A 152 -11.83 0.17 5.19
CA TYR A 152 -11.07 1.14 5.97
C TYR A 152 -11.84 1.70 7.16
N THR A 153 -11.13 1.92 8.27
CA THR A 153 -11.68 2.63 9.43
C THR A 153 -11.58 4.14 9.25
N HIS A 154 -10.58 4.60 8.50
CA HIS A 154 -10.30 6.01 8.24
C HIS A 154 -9.84 6.22 6.81
N ILE A 155 -10.39 7.25 6.17
CA ILE A 155 -9.92 7.77 4.88
C ILE A 155 -9.33 9.15 5.16
N VAL A 156 -8.06 9.32 4.84
CA VAL A 156 -7.33 10.59 5.02
C VAL A 156 -7.14 11.24 3.67
N GLU A 157 -7.84 12.36 3.44
CA GLU A 157 -7.66 13.18 2.24
C GLU A 157 -6.31 13.92 2.31
N ALA A 158 -5.42 13.61 1.41
CA ALA A 158 -4.03 14.08 1.42
C ALA A 158 -3.60 14.79 0.12
N SER A 159 -4.55 15.21 -0.73
CA SER A 159 -4.24 15.91 -1.99
C SER A 159 -3.67 17.30 -1.78
N ASN A 160 -4.17 18.03 -0.78
CA ASN A 160 -3.90 19.46 -0.61
C ASN A 160 -3.29 19.82 0.75
N ILE A 161 -2.72 18.84 1.44
CA ILE A 161 -2.09 19.03 2.74
C ILE A 161 -0.65 18.50 2.72
N SER A 162 0.19 19.02 3.62
CA SER A 162 1.59 18.61 3.71
C SER A 162 1.74 17.20 4.26
N ALA A 163 2.89 16.58 4.00
CA ALA A 163 3.22 15.28 4.59
C ALA A 163 3.22 15.32 6.13
N GLU A 164 3.60 16.45 6.72
CA GLU A 164 3.59 16.68 8.16
C GLU A 164 2.16 16.73 8.72
N ASP A 165 1.23 17.36 7.99
CA ASP A 165 -0.19 17.40 8.37
C ASP A 165 -0.84 16.03 8.25
N VAL A 166 -0.52 15.25 7.20
CA VAL A 166 -0.96 13.85 7.06
C VAL A 166 -0.46 13.02 8.23
N LEU A 167 0.82 13.14 8.58
CA LEU A 167 1.41 12.44 9.73
C LEU A 167 0.70 12.83 11.03
N SER A 168 0.47 14.13 11.25
CA SER A 168 -0.20 14.64 12.44
C SER A 168 -1.63 14.10 12.58
N GLN A 169 -2.38 14.01 11.47
CA GLN A 169 -3.71 13.41 11.47
C GLN A 169 -3.66 11.91 11.79
N ALA A 170 -2.73 11.18 11.19
CA ALA A 170 -2.57 9.75 11.44
C ALA A 170 -2.18 9.46 12.90
N ILE A 171 -1.31 10.27 13.50
CA ILE A 171 -0.96 10.16 14.92
C ILE A 171 -2.20 10.34 15.80
N LYS A 172 -3.01 11.38 15.58
CA LYS A 172 -4.26 11.59 16.32
C LYS A 172 -5.21 10.40 16.22
N ILE A 173 -5.39 9.86 15.01
CA ILE A 173 -6.20 8.67 14.79
C ILE A 173 -5.69 7.49 15.62
N LEU A 174 -4.36 7.28 15.65
CA LEU A 174 -3.74 6.15 16.35
C LEU A 174 -3.75 6.32 17.88
N GLU A 175 -3.76 7.55 18.38
CA GLU A 175 -3.85 7.88 19.81
C GLU A 175 -5.31 7.93 20.30
N GLY A 176 -6.29 7.81 19.41
CA GLY A 176 -7.72 7.85 19.75
C GLY A 176 -8.25 9.24 20.08
N ASN A 177 -7.63 10.30 19.54
CA ASN A 177 -7.97 11.71 19.76
C ASN A 177 -8.63 12.34 18.52
#